data_6a069f8c06a1b637edab402e20d25f28
#
_entry.id   6a069f8c06a1b637edab402e20d25f28
#
_cell.length_a   1.000
_cell.length_b   1.000
_cell.length_c   1.000
_cell.angle_alpha   90.00
_cell.angle_beta   90.00
_cell.angle_gamma   90.00
#
_symmetry.space_group_name_H-M   'P 1'
#
loop_
_entity.id
_entity.type
_entity.pdbx_description
1 polymer ?
#
loop_
_entity_poly.entity_id
_entity_poly.type
_entity_poly.pdbx_seq_one_letter_code
_entity_poly.pdbx_strand_id
1 'polypeptide(L)'
;MINYLKNFDWILFEMKTKMNLLVMASIIVVLGIMVIPNTVIAETNQNDISVTPINEKISLETTTTTLSVPENNKLPWGTVYGASSDVAERYPIIIQFYKGDEAIHVAQIDVKGDGSYEYKFRVKNLDHNTGEVTDIFHGDYTVKIFKVIPNTNLTV
;
A
#
# COMPACT_ATOMS: atom_id res chain seq x y z
N MET A 1 67.65 9.32 -9.69
CA MET A 1 66.66 8.94 -10.72
C MET A 1 65.66 7.84 -10.25
N ILE A 2 65.98 7.04 -9.24
CA ILE A 2 65.11 5.92 -8.77
C ILE A 2 63.93 6.37 -7.89
N ASN A 3 64.01 7.50 -7.19
CA ASN A 3 62.91 7.95 -6.33
C ASN A 3 61.72 8.58 -7.04
N TYR A 4 61.88 9.06 -8.27
CA TYR A 4 60.78 9.63 -9.05
C TYR A 4 59.82 8.52 -9.61
N LEU A 5 60.33 7.36 -9.96
CA LEU A 5 59.51 6.27 -10.48
C LEU A 5 58.62 5.64 -9.41
N LYS A 6 59.09 5.50 -8.16
CA LYS A 6 58.31 4.96 -7.05
C LYS A 6 57.09 5.85 -6.69
N ASN A 7 57.27 7.18 -6.76
CA ASN A 7 56.14 8.11 -6.50
C ASN A 7 55.08 8.08 -7.58
N PHE A 8 55.47 7.84 -8.84
CA PHE A 8 54.52 7.80 -9.95
C PHE A 8 53.68 6.52 -9.92
N ASP A 9 54.24 5.38 -9.58
CA ASP A 9 53.48 4.14 -9.44
C ASP A 9 52.49 4.17 -8.26
N TRP A 10 52.87 4.84 -7.16
CA TRP A 10 52.01 5.00 -6.00
C TRP A 10 50.80 5.93 -6.32
N ILE A 11 50.99 7.01 -7.06
CA ILE A 11 49.94 7.92 -7.53
C ILE A 11 48.99 7.21 -8.45
N LEU A 12 49.47 6.42 -9.41
CA LEU A 12 48.63 5.64 -10.32
C LEU A 12 47.82 4.55 -9.59
N PHE A 13 48.39 3.93 -8.58
CA PHE A 13 47.69 2.97 -7.73
C PHE A 13 46.56 3.62 -6.93
N GLU A 14 46.80 4.80 -6.31
CA GLU A 14 45.77 5.54 -5.59
C GLU A 14 44.63 6.03 -6.53
N MET A 15 44.98 6.50 -7.71
CA MET A 15 43.95 6.93 -8.70
C MET A 15 43.07 5.74 -9.15
N LYS A 16 43.68 4.56 -9.40
CA LYS A 16 42.92 3.36 -9.78
C LYS A 16 42.01 2.89 -8.65
N THR A 17 42.48 2.93 -7.39
CA THR A 17 41.66 2.51 -6.23
C THR A 17 40.48 3.47 -5.99
N LYS A 18 40.70 4.79 -6.10
CA LYS A 18 39.65 5.81 -5.95
C LYS A 18 38.63 5.73 -7.10
N MET A 19 39.07 5.47 -8.33
CA MET A 19 38.19 5.32 -9.49
C MET A 19 37.33 4.05 -9.38
N ASN A 20 37.88 2.94 -8.91
CA ASN A 20 37.12 1.72 -8.68
C ASN A 20 36.09 1.88 -7.54
N LEU A 21 36.42 2.63 -6.49
CA LEU A 21 35.50 2.93 -5.39
C LEU A 21 34.34 3.83 -5.85
N LEU A 22 34.60 4.82 -6.70
CA LEU A 22 33.58 5.71 -7.28
C LEU A 22 32.63 4.93 -8.22
N VAL A 23 33.16 4.02 -9.05
CA VAL A 23 32.36 3.18 -9.94
C VAL A 23 31.52 2.20 -9.14
N MET A 24 32.06 1.58 -8.07
CA MET A 24 31.29 0.71 -7.18
C MET A 24 30.19 1.45 -6.44
N ALA A 25 30.45 2.68 -5.98
CA ALA A 25 29.43 3.50 -5.33
C ALA A 25 28.29 3.90 -6.30
N SER A 26 28.60 4.19 -7.55
CA SER A 26 27.59 4.50 -8.57
C SER A 26 26.72 3.29 -8.93
N ILE A 27 27.28 2.09 -8.97
CA ILE A 27 26.55 0.84 -9.23
C ILE A 27 25.59 0.54 -8.07
N ILE A 28 25.98 0.76 -6.82
CA ILE A 28 25.11 0.56 -5.65
C ILE A 28 23.93 1.56 -5.66
N VAL A 29 24.15 2.80 -6.06
CA VAL A 29 23.08 3.81 -6.19
C VAL A 29 22.11 3.43 -7.31
N VAL A 30 22.57 2.93 -8.45
CA VAL A 30 21.73 2.49 -9.57
C VAL A 30 20.94 1.22 -9.22
N LEU A 31 21.52 0.27 -8.48
CA LEU A 31 20.84 -0.93 -8.01
C LEU A 31 19.84 -0.62 -6.88
N GLY A 32 20.08 0.39 -6.06
CA GLY A 32 19.16 0.82 -5.01
C GLY A 32 17.86 1.46 -5.51
N ILE A 33 17.84 1.96 -6.74
CA ILE A 33 16.66 2.60 -7.35
C ILE A 33 15.74 1.56 -8.03
N MET A 34 16.20 0.33 -8.29
CA MET A 34 15.42 -0.68 -9.01
C MET A 34 14.51 -1.57 -8.14
N VAL A 35 14.47 -1.37 -6.84
CA VAL A 35 13.59 -2.15 -5.95
C VAL A 35 12.63 -1.21 -5.22
N ILE A 36 11.89 -0.40 -5.98
CA ILE A 36 10.61 0.10 -5.49
C ILE A 36 9.57 -0.86 -6.05
N PRO A 37 8.95 -1.73 -5.24
CA PRO A 37 7.76 -2.40 -5.71
C PRO A 37 6.77 -1.30 -6.06
N ASN A 38 6.35 -1.23 -7.33
CA ASN A 38 5.23 -0.40 -7.74
C ASN A 38 3.96 -1.00 -7.13
N THR A 39 3.83 -0.84 -5.82
CA THR A 39 2.54 -0.97 -5.17
C THR A 39 1.77 0.29 -5.53
N VAL A 40 0.62 0.15 -6.17
CA VAL A 40 -0.39 1.20 -6.17
C VAL A 40 -0.81 1.34 -4.71
N ILE A 41 -0.13 2.23 -4.00
CA ILE A 41 -0.59 2.71 -2.71
C ILE A 41 -1.77 3.60 -3.08
N ALA A 42 -2.98 3.21 -2.69
CA ALA A 42 -4.06 4.16 -2.62
C ALA A 42 -3.58 5.26 -1.66
N GLU A 43 -3.17 6.41 -2.21
CA GLU A 43 -2.86 7.57 -1.38
C GLU A 43 -4.14 7.90 -0.63
N THR A 44 -4.09 7.75 0.68
CA THR A 44 -5.14 8.13 1.61
C THR A 44 -5.23 9.64 1.65
N ASN A 45 -5.85 10.22 0.62
CA ASN A 45 -6.26 11.62 0.66
C ASN A 45 -7.48 11.71 1.57
N GLN A 46 -7.27 12.26 2.76
CA GLN A 46 -8.27 12.59 3.77
C GLN A 46 -9.32 11.51 4.00
N ASN A 47 -9.04 10.63 4.96
CA ASN A 47 -10.06 9.72 5.48
C ASN A 47 -11.07 10.55 6.26
N ASP A 48 -12.31 10.57 5.79
CA ASP A 48 -13.44 11.06 6.58
C ASP A 48 -13.88 9.92 7.51
N ILE A 49 -13.83 10.17 8.83
CA ILE A 49 -14.20 9.19 9.85
C ILE A 49 -15.44 9.70 10.57
N SER A 50 -16.49 8.89 10.52
CA SER A 50 -17.71 9.13 11.28
C SER A 50 -17.97 7.99 12.26
N VAL A 51 -18.53 8.32 13.44
CA VAL A 51 -18.89 7.35 14.47
C VAL A 51 -20.37 7.50 14.77
N THR A 52 -21.11 6.41 14.61
CA THR A 52 -22.55 6.37 14.88
C THR A 52 -22.84 5.37 15.98
N PRO A 53 -23.40 5.78 17.13
CA PRO A 53 -23.78 4.85 18.19
C PRO A 53 -24.83 3.83 17.71
N ILE A 54 -24.59 2.54 17.99
CA ILE A 54 -25.56 1.47 17.76
C ILE A 54 -26.37 1.24 19.03
N ASN A 55 -25.68 1.20 20.18
CA ASN A 55 -26.29 1.07 21.49
C ASN A 55 -25.33 1.61 22.57
N GLU A 56 -25.64 1.38 23.85
CA GLU A 56 -24.81 1.86 24.98
C GLU A 56 -23.38 1.30 25.01
N LYS A 57 -23.12 0.15 24.37
CA LYS A 57 -21.85 -0.58 24.44
C LYS A 57 -20.99 -0.45 23.21
N ILE A 58 -21.60 -0.26 22.04
CA ILE A 58 -20.90 -0.30 20.74
C ILE A 58 -21.37 0.80 19.80
N SER A 59 -20.46 1.25 18.96
CA SER A 59 -20.68 2.21 17.85
C SER A 59 -20.17 1.63 16.54
N LEU A 60 -20.71 2.16 15.44
CA LEU A 60 -20.22 1.92 14.10
C LEU A 60 -19.26 3.05 13.70
N GLU A 61 -18.01 2.72 13.50
CA GLU A 61 -17.04 3.61 12.87
C GLU A 61 -17.06 3.38 11.36
N THR A 62 -17.25 4.44 10.60
CA THR A 62 -17.20 4.43 9.13
C THR A 62 -16.04 5.29 8.68
N THR A 63 -15.06 4.68 8.02
CA THR A 63 -13.97 5.38 7.34
C THR A 63 -14.28 5.45 5.86
N THR A 64 -14.28 6.65 5.28
CA THR A 64 -14.48 6.87 3.85
C THR A 64 -13.17 7.33 3.22
N THR A 65 -12.75 6.69 2.14
CA THR A 65 -11.55 7.03 1.39
C THR A 65 -11.79 6.87 -0.11
N THR A 66 -10.86 7.37 -0.92
CA THR A 66 -10.92 7.25 -2.38
C THR A 66 -9.89 6.24 -2.88
N LEU A 67 -10.31 5.37 -3.79
CA LEU A 67 -9.45 4.49 -4.56
C LEU A 67 -9.45 4.97 -6.02
N SER A 68 -8.28 5.28 -6.55
CA SER A 68 -8.11 5.60 -7.98
C SER A 68 -7.35 4.49 -8.68
N VAL A 69 -7.94 3.97 -9.77
CA VAL A 69 -7.31 2.97 -10.64
C VAL A 69 -7.12 3.60 -12.01
N PRO A 70 -5.89 4.05 -12.35
CA PRO A 70 -5.63 4.71 -13.62
C PRO A 70 -5.81 3.75 -14.81
N GLU A 71 -6.18 4.28 -15.97
CA GLU A 71 -6.40 3.48 -17.20
C GLU A 71 -5.18 2.67 -17.63
N ASN A 72 -3.97 3.21 -17.37
CA ASN A 72 -2.72 2.53 -17.69
C ASN A 72 -2.23 1.57 -16.59
N ASN A 73 -3.05 1.28 -15.58
CA ASN A 73 -2.70 0.34 -14.53
C ASN A 73 -2.38 -1.04 -15.12
N LYS A 74 -1.24 -1.60 -14.74
CA LYS A 74 -0.79 -2.94 -15.16
C LYS A 74 -0.93 -3.98 -14.06
N LEU A 75 -1.24 -3.56 -12.83
CA LEU A 75 -1.31 -4.46 -11.69
C LEU A 75 -2.67 -5.18 -11.67
N PRO A 76 -2.68 -6.52 -11.56
CA PRO A 76 -3.92 -7.28 -11.53
C PRO A 76 -4.63 -7.25 -10.18
N TRP A 77 -3.96 -6.81 -9.11
CA TRP A 77 -4.46 -6.81 -7.74
C TRP A 77 -4.37 -5.43 -7.11
N GLY A 78 -5.40 -5.09 -6.32
CA GLY A 78 -5.41 -3.99 -5.38
C GLY A 78 -5.48 -4.50 -3.95
N THR A 79 -5.14 -3.63 -2.99
CA THR A 79 -5.16 -3.97 -1.56
C THR A 79 -5.75 -2.83 -0.76
N VAL A 80 -6.71 -3.14 0.13
CA VAL A 80 -7.16 -2.27 1.21
C VAL A 80 -6.58 -2.83 2.51
N TYR A 81 -5.88 -2.01 3.27
CA TYR A 81 -5.31 -2.43 4.55
C TYR A 81 -5.45 -1.33 5.60
N GLY A 82 -5.38 -1.73 6.85
CA GLY A 82 -5.41 -0.80 7.97
C GLY A 82 -5.18 -1.51 9.29
N ALA A 83 -5.30 -0.76 10.37
CA ALA A 83 -5.25 -1.28 11.72
C ALA A 83 -6.43 -0.73 12.53
N SER A 84 -6.84 -1.49 13.51
CA SER A 84 -7.83 -1.09 14.49
C SER A 84 -7.40 -1.61 15.86
N SER A 85 -7.13 -0.71 16.79
CA SER A 85 -6.75 -1.04 18.16
C SER A 85 -7.94 -1.52 19.00
N ASP A 86 -9.16 -1.15 18.57
CA ASP A 86 -10.36 -1.26 19.39
C ASP A 86 -11.53 -1.93 18.65
N VAL A 87 -11.25 -3.00 17.91
CA VAL A 87 -12.34 -3.78 17.29
C VAL A 87 -13.06 -4.55 18.39
N ALA A 88 -14.38 -4.39 18.45
CA ALA A 88 -15.19 -5.26 19.29
C ALA A 88 -15.03 -6.70 18.79
N GLU A 89 -14.55 -7.59 19.66
CA GLU A 89 -14.43 -9.01 19.35
C GLU A 89 -15.74 -9.55 18.77
N ARG A 90 -15.66 -10.35 17.71
CA ARG A 90 -16.76 -11.00 16.97
C ARG A 90 -17.42 -10.20 15.86
N TYR A 91 -17.02 -8.96 15.60
CA TYR A 91 -17.54 -8.22 14.47
C TYR A 91 -16.50 -8.15 13.37
N PRO A 92 -16.81 -8.65 12.15
CA PRO A 92 -15.92 -8.52 11.01
C PRO A 92 -15.90 -7.06 10.54
N ILE A 93 -14.85 -6.69 9.80
CA ILE A 93 -14.79 -5.46 9.04
C ILE A 93 -15.53 -5.67 7.72
N ILE A 94 -16.39 -4.71 7.37
CA ILE A 94 -17.06 -4.68 6.08
C ILE A 94 -16.43 -3.58 5.23
N ILE A 95 -16.05 -3.92 4.00
CA ILE A 95 -15.49 -2.99 3.02
C ILE A 95 -16.45 -2.93 1.84
N GLN A 96 -16.88 -1.72 1.47
CA GLN A 96 -17.76 -1.48 0.34
C GLN A 96 -17.10 -0.52 -0.64
N PHE A 97 -17.18 -0.85 -1.93
CA PHE A 97 -16.69 -0.02 -3.02
C PHE A 97 -17.88 0.55 -3.77
N TYR A 98 -17.85 1.86 -3.98
CA TYR A 98 -18.88 2.60 -4.69
C TYR A 98 -18.31 3.24 -5.94
N LYS A 99 -19.06 3.19 -7.03
CA LYS A 99 -18.85 4.00 -8.22
C LYS A 99 -19.99 5.01 -8.34
N GLY A 100 -19.70 6.27 -8.03
CA GLY A 100 -20.77 7.22 -7.74
C GLY A 100 -21.56 6.78 -6.49
N ASP A 101 -22.88 6.66 -6.61
CA ASP A 101 -23.77 6.24 -5.53
C ASP A 101 -24.06 4.71 -5.52
N GLU A 102 -23.55 3.98 -6.50
CA GLU A 102 -23.80 2.54 -6.63
C GLU A 102 -22.73 1.71 -5.90
N ALA A 103 -23.16 0.82 -5.01
CA ALA A 103 -22.29 -0.16 -4.37
C ALA A 103 -22.00 -1.32 -5.36
N ILE A 104 -20.76 -1.40 -5.83
CA ILE A 104 -20.37 -2.36 -6.86
C ILE A 104 -19.65 -3.58 -6.29
N HIS A 105 -19.10 -3.49 -5.09
CA HIS A 105 -18.36 -4.58 -4.45
C HIS A 105 -18.44 -4.48 -2.93
N VAL A 106 -18.60 -5.62 -2.28
CA VAL A 106 -18.65 -5.76 -0.82
C VAL A 106 -17.75 -6.91 -0.39
N ALA A 107 -16.96 -6.70 0.63
CA ALA A 107 -16.14 -7.73 1.26
C ALA A 107 -16.33 -7.73 2.77
N GLN A 108 -16.23 -8.90 3.37
CA GLN A 108 -16.19 -9.12 4.80
C GLN A 108 -14.85 -9.75 5.15
N ILE A 109 -14.13 -9.20 6.12
CA ILE A 109 -12.82 -9.69 6.54
C ILE A 109 -12.71 -9.69 8.06
N ASP A 110 -11.87 -10.58 8.55
CA ASP A 110 -11.53 -10.65 9.97
C ASP A 110 -10.32 -9.77 10.28
N VAL A 111 -10.26 -9.29 11.52
CA VAL A 111 -9.10 -8.59 12.07
C VAL A 111 -8.11 -9.62 12.57
N LYS A 112 -6.83 -9.46 12.25
CA LYS A 112 -5.75 -10.30 12.76
C LYS A 112 -5.51 -10.01 14.25
N GLY A 113 -4.82 -10.94 14.93
CA GLY A 113 -4.56 -10.83 16.37
C GLY A 113 -3.71 -9.61 16.79
N ASP A 114 -3.01 -8.97 15.83
CA ASP A 114 -2.28 -7.72 16.02
C ASP A 114 -3.12 -6.46 15.74
N GLY A 115 -4.41 -6.61 15.48
CA GLY A 115 -5.32 -5.53 15.15
C GLY A 115 -5.26 -5.09 13.69
N SER A 116 -4.40 -5.67 12.86
CA SER A 116 -4.31 -5.34 11.44
C SER A 116 -5.39 -6.06 10.61
N TYR A 117 -5.74 -5.47 9.49
CA TYR A 117 -6.58 -6.10 8.48
C TYR A 117 -6.05 -5.83 7.08
N GLU A 118 -6.28 -6.77 6.16
CA GLU A 118 -5.86 -6.67 4.78
C GLU A 118 -6.87 -7.37 3.89
N TYR A 119 -7.34 -6.67 2.85
CA TYR A 119 -8.22 -7.19 1.83
C TYR A 119 -7.58 -7.01 0.45
N LYS A 120 -7.33 -8.13 -0.24
CA LYS A 120 -6.84 -8.15 -1.63
C LYS A 120 -7.99 -8.40 -2.58
N PHE A 121 -8.11 -7.56 -3.60
CA PHE A 121 -9.14 -7.68 -4.62
C PHE A 121 -8.54 -7.64 -6.02
N ARG A 122 -9.22 -8.28 -6.96
CA ARG A 122 -8.77 -8.34 -8.35
C ARG A 122 -9.20 -7.07 -9.08
N VAL A 123 -8.23 -6.37 -9.68
CA VAL A 123 -8.44 -5.15 -10.50
C VAL A 123 -8.59 -5.50 -11.97
N LYS A 124 -7.85 -6.51 -12.44
CA LYS A 124 -7.90 -7.01 -13.81
C LYS A 124 -8.12 -8.52 -13.82
N ASN A 125 -8.87 -9.00 -14.79
CA ASN A 125 -8.98 -10.41 -15.09
C ASN A 125 -8.15 -10.72 -16.34
N LEU A 126 -7.42 -11.84 -16.30
CA LEU A 126 -6.70 -12.39 -17.46
C LEU A 126 -7.34 -13.71 -17.82
N ASP A 127 -7.87 -13.82 -19.02
CA ASP A 127 -8.25 -15.09 -19.60
C ASP A 127 -7.00 -15.84 -20.07
N HIS A 128 -6.67 -16.92 -19.40
CA HIS A 128 -5.46 -17.70 -19.70
C HIS A 128 -5.54 -18.46 -21.04
N ASN A 129 -6.75 -18.63 -21.62
CA ASN A 129 -6.92 -19.33 -22.89
C ASN A 129 -6.75 -18.36 -24.07
N THR A 130 -7.27 -17.16 -23.96
CA THR A 130 -7.27 -16.15 -25.02
C THR A 130 -6.16 -15.11 -24.86
N GLY A 131 -5.63 -14.96 -23.66
CA GLY A 131 -4.72 -13.87 -23.28
C GLY A 131 -5.40 -12.51 -23.15
N GLU A 132 -6.74 -12.48 -23.20
CA GLU A 132 -7.51 -11.24 -23.06
C GLU A 132 -7.47 -10.72 -21.63
N VAL A 133 -7.25 -9.41 -21.50
CA VAL A 133 -7.25 -8.70 -20.21
C VAL A 133 -8.50 -7.85 -20.12
N THR A 134 -9.32 -8.08 -19.10
CA THR A 134 -10.52 -7.30 -18.80
C THR A 134 -10.33 -6.50 -17.53
N ASP A 135 -10.61 -5.20 -17.57
CA ASP A 135 -10.59 -4.34 -16.39
C ASP A 135 -11.86 -4.56 -15.55
N ILE A 136 -11.67 -4.96 -14.29
CA ILE A 136 -12.76 -5.09 -13.30
C ILE A 136 -12.99 -3.74 -12.61
N PHE A 137 -11.89 -3.05 -12.28
CA PHE A 137 -11.91 -1.70 -11.71
C PHE A 137 -11.13 -0.75 -12.61
N HIS A 138 -11.71 0.44 -12.90
CA HIS A 138 -11.08 1.54 -13.63
C HIS A 138 -11.67 2.89 -13.19
N GLY A 139 -10.83 3.92 -13.07
CA GLY A 139 -11.21 5.25 -12.59
C GLY A 139 -11.33 5.32 -11.07
N ASP A 140 -12.16 6.24 -10.58
CA ASP A 140 -12.28 6.56 -9.17
C ASP A 140 -13.44 5.86 -8.48
N TYR A 141 -13.21 5.43 -7.25
CA TYR A 141 -14.18 4.76 -6.39
C TYR A 141 -14.13 5.36 -4.98
N THR A 142 -15.28 5.45 -4.35
CA THR A 142 -15.38 5.68 -2.91
C THR A 142 -15.33 4.34 -2.20
N VAL A 143 -14.43 4.18 -1.23
CA VAL A 143 -14.32 2.99 -0.39
C VAL A 143 -14.78 3.35 1.01
N LYS A 144 -15.78 2.65 1.51
CA LYS A 144 -16.25 2.76 2.89
C LYS A 144 -15.86 1.51 3.68
N ILE A 145 -15.24 1.72 4.83
CA ILE A 145 -14.79 0.67 5.74
C ILE A 145 -15.57 0.82 7.03
N PHE A 146 -16.34 -0.20 7.38
CA PHE A 146 -17.20 -0.22 8.55
C PHE A 146 -16.58 -1.13 9.61
N LYS A 147 -16.41 -0.58 10.81
CA LYS A 147 -15.90 -1.30 11.98
C LYS A 147 -16.84 -1.09 13.16
N VAL A 148 -17.11 -2.14 13.90
CA VAL A 148 -17.81 -2.03 15.19
C VAL A 148 -16.77 -1.82 16.28
N ILE A 149 -16.86 -0.73 16.99
CA ILE A 149 -15.96 -0.36 18.07
C ILE A 149 -16.70 -0.31 19.40
N PRO A 150 -16.04 -0.64 20.54
CA PRO A 150 -16.62 -0.40 21.85
C PRO A 150 -16.81 1.09 22.11
N ASN A 151 -17.90 1.47 22.75
CA ASN A 151 -18.03 2.83 23.25
C ASN A 151 -17.00 3.01 24.36
N THR A 152 -15.90 3.73 24.08
CA THR A 152 -14.94 4.11 25.11
C THR A 152 -15.65 5.02 26.11
N ASN A 153 -16.02 4.42 27.25
CA ASN A 153 -16.39 5.07 28.49
C ASN A 153 -16.95 6.50 28.41
N LEU A 154 -18.24 6.62 28.28
CA LEU A 154 -18.96 7.65 29.01
C LEU A 154 -18.84 7.31 30.49
N THR A 155 -17.71 7.65 31.10
CA THR A 155 -17.64 7.76 32.58
C THR A 155 -18.55 8.91 32.96
N VAL A 156 -19.70 8.56 33.47
CA VAL A 156 -20.63 9.48 34.19
C VAL A 156 -19.95 9.93 35.47
#